data_af71fecc525a0c2d925d52783b7cbaf1
#
_entry.id   af71fecc525a0c2d925d52783b7cbaf1
#
_cell.length_a   1.000
_cell.length_b   1.000
_cell.length_c   1.000
_cell.angle_alpha   90.00
_cell.angle_beta   90.00
_cell.angle_gamma   90.00
#
_symmetry.space_group_name_H-M   'P 1'
#
loop_
_entity.id
_entity.type
_entity.pdbx_description
1 polymer ?
#
loop_
_entity_poly.entity_id
_entity_poly.type
_entity_poly.pdbx_seq_one_letter_code
_entity_poly.pdbx_strand_id
1 'polypeptide(L)'
;MTTVADILDVLEALAPTGMKMDWDNVGLLCGSRKKEVEQVLVALDPFEDVCDEAVEWGADVIVTHHPLIFRPVANVTDETSVGRVIERLCSAGICAVNAHTNLDCAPGGVNDELAAVLGLRDVTVLQPSGTDAQGRPWGLLRGGETDEQPLAEFLQTVKRALGCPGLRYVDGGKPVRRVAVGGGSCADGMHEALEAGCDTFVTADVRYNQFWDAHDLGLNLIDAGHFYTENPVTRVLADTLAGAFPDISVKISETHTDCMKYA
;
A
#
# COMPACT_ATOMS: atom_id res chain seq x y z
N MET A 1 7.18 -23.21 -17.25
CA MET A 1 5.88 -22.67 -16.79
C MET A 1 6.11 -21.94 -15.49
N THR A 2 5.58 -20.76 -15.37
CA THR A 2 5.68 -19.93 -14.16
C THR A 2 4.87 -20.57 -13.03
N THR A 3 5.37 -20.51 -11.81
CA THR A 3 4.71 -21.04 -10.61
C THR A 3 4.48 -19.94 -9.56
N VAL A 4 3.65 -20.23 -8.56
CA VAL A 4 3.48 -19.32 -7.40
C VAL A 4 4.82 -19.10 -6.66
N ALA A 5 5.73 -20.09 -6.67
CA ALA A 5 7.07 -19.91 -6.12
C ALA A 5 7.85 -18.82 -6.86
N ASP A 6 7.78 -18.80 -8.19
CA ASP A 6 8.45 -17.78 -9.01
C ASP A 6 7.84 -16.39 -8.78
N ILE A 7 6.51 -16.29 -8.60
CA ILE A 7 5.85 -15.03 -8.20
C ILE A 7 6.39 -14.52 -6.86
N LEU A 8 6.50 -15.42 -5.86
CA LEU A 8 7.05 -15.06 -4.55
C LEU A 8 8.51 -14.63 -4.62
N ASP A 9 9.33 -15.22 -5.48
CA ASP A 9 10.73 -14.84 -5.65
C ASP A 9 10.87 -13.43 -6.25
N VAL A 10 9.98 -13.06 -7.18
CA VAL A 10 9.93 -11.70 -7.74
C VAL A 10 9.47 -10.69 -6.68
N LEU A 11 8.45 -11.03 -5.88
CA LEU A 11 8.00 -10.15 -4.78
C LEU A 11 9.06 -10.02 -3.69
N GLU A 12 9.81 -11.09 -3.37
CA GLU A 12 10.93 -11.04 -2.43
C GLU A 12 12.08 -10.15 -2.95
N ALA A 13 12.30 -10.12 -4.26
CA ALA A 13 13.29 -9.23 -4.87
C ALA A 13 12.85 -7.76 -4.85
N LEU A 14 11.54 -7.48 -5.00
CA LEU A 14 10.96 -6.13 -4.92
C LEU A 14 10.93 -5.63 -3.47
N ALA A 15 10.42 -6.45 -2.57
CA ALA A 15 10.15 -6.11 -1.18
C ALA A 15 10.55 -7.29 -0.27
N PRO A 16 11.83 -7.40 0.10
CA PRO A 16 12.31 -8.49 0.94
C PRO A 16 11.49 -8.67 2.22
N THR A 17 11.12 -9.91 2.52
CA THR A 17 10.35 -10.26 3.74
C THR A 17 11.01 -9.76 5.03
N GLY A 18 12.34 -9.60 5.03
CA GLY A 18 13.09 -9.04 6.16
C GLY A 18 12.81 -7.56 6.44
N MET A 19 12.11 -6.85 5.56
CA MET A 19 11.73 -5.45 5.75
C MET A 19 10.36 -5.28 6.41
N LYS A 20 9.60 -6.36 6.61
CA LYS A 20 8.26 -6.30 7.23
C LYS A 20 8.33 -5.98 8.72
N MET A 21 7.24 -5.46 9.25
CA MET A 21 7.06 -5.33 10.70
C MET A 21 6.94 -6.70 11.37
N ASP A 22 7.43 -6.85 12.61
CA ASP A 22 7.48 -8.14 13.32
C ASP A 22 6.13 -8.82 13.48
N TRP A 23 5.07 -8.04 13.60
CA TRP A 23 3.69 -8.52 13.76
C TRP A 23 2.98 -8.90 12.46
N ASP A 24 3.61 -8.62 11.31
CA ASP A 24 2.96 -8.72 10.00
C ASP A 24 3.03 -10.12 9.39
N ASN A 25 2.09 -10.42 8.48
CA ASN A 25 1.94 -11.70 7.80
C ASN A 25 1.98 -11.50 6.27
N VAL A 26 3.11 -11.83 5.65
CA VAL A 26 3.35 -11.62 4.22
C VAL A 26 3.71 -12.93 3.50
N GLY A 27 3.50 -12.94 2.19
CA GLY A 27 3.83 -14.05 1.30
C GLY A 27 2.61 -14.88 0.90
N LEU A 28 2.76 -16.21 0.78
CA LEU A 28 1.68 -17.10 0.40
C LEU A 28 0.78 -17.39 1.61
N LEU A 29 -0.45 -16.89 1.59
CA LEU A 29 -1.43 -17.06 2.66
C LEU A 29 -2.47 -18.15 2.40
N CYS A 30 -2.72 -18.45 1.13
CA CYS A 30 -3.65 -19.51 0.72
C CYS A 30 -3.14 -20.16 -0.57
N GLY A 31 -3.17 -21.51 -0.64
CA GLY A 31 -2.82 -22.26 -1.84
C GLY A 31 -1.47 -22.97 -1.79
N SER A 32 -0.83 -23.16 -2.94
CA SER A 32 0.39 -23.96 -3.10
C SER A 32 1.46 -23.25 -3.91
N ARG A 33 2.71 -23.26 -3.40
CA ARG A 33 3.89 -22.76 -4.14
C ARG A 33 4.12 -23.44 -5.49
N LYS A 34 3.61 -24.69 -5.65
CA LYS A 34 3.82 -25.49 -6.86
C LYS A 34 2.76 -25.27 -7.94
N LYS A 35 1.73 -24.46 -7.64
CA LYS A 35 0.69 -24.17 -8.63
C LYS A 35 1.29 -23.41 -9.80
N GLU A 36 1.00 -23.88 -11.01
CA GLU A 36 1.31 -23.20 -12.27
C GLU A 36 0.44 -21.95 -12.41
N VAL A 37 0.99 -20.89 -12.97
CA VAL A 37 0.37 -19.57 -13.08
C VAL A 37 0.40 -19.10 -14.53
N GLU A 38 -0.78 -18.82 -15.08
CA GLU A 38 -0.98 -18.17 -16.37
C GLU A 38 -1.69 -16.81 -16.21
N GLN A 39 -2.49 -16.65 -15.12
CA GLN A 39 -3.28 -15.45 -14.88
C GLN A 39 -3.12 -14.95 -13.44
N VAL A 40 -2.72 -13.67 -13.28
CA VAL A 40 -2.52 -13.00 -12.01
C VAL A 40 -3.48 -11.81 -11.90
N LEU A 41 -4.34 -11.79 -10.88
CA LEU A 41 -5.13 -10.62 -10.52
C LEU A 41 -4.41 -9.83 -9.41
N VAL A 42 -4.23 -8.53 -9.60
CA VAL A 42 -3.60 -7.64 -8.62
C VAL A 42 -4.66 -6.70 -8.03
N ALA A 43 -4.66 -6.54 -6.71
CA ALA A 43 -5.56 -5.61 -6.03
C ALA A 43 -4.88 -5.04 -4.77
N LEU A 44 -5.48 -4.02 -4.15
CA LEU A 44 -5.04 -3.56 -2.83
C LEU A 44 -5.45 -4.57 -1.75
N ASP A 45 -6.71 -4.98 -1.75
CA ASP A 45 -7.33 -5.87 -0.76
C ASP A 45 -7.87 -7.16 -1.38
N PRO A 46 -7.83 -8.29 -0.65
CA PRO A 46 -8.42 -9.56 -1.09
C PRO A 46 -9.88 -9.71 -0.58
N PHE A 47 -10.76 -8.71 -0.83
CA PHE A 47 -12.14 -8.77 -0.41
C PHE A 47 -13.01 -9.65 -1.33
N GLU A 48 -14.27 -9.86 -0.96
CA GLU A 48 -15.17 -10.80 -1.64
C GLU A 48 -15.39 -10.43 -3.12
N ASP A 49 -15.51 -9.15 -3.44
CA ASP A 49 -15.64 -8.61 -4.81
C ASP A 49 -14.43 -8.92 -5.69
N VAL A 50 -13.22 -8.76 -5.14
CA VAL A 50 -11.97 -9.12 -5.83
C VAL A 50 -11.86 -10.63 -6.05
N CYS A 51 -12.31 -11.43 -5.07
CA CYS A 51 -12.34 -12.88 -5.22
C CYS A 51 -13.35 -13.34 -6.27
N ASP A 52 -14.50 -12.68 -6.34
CA ASP A 52 -15.50 -12.93 -7.37
C ASP A 52 -14.95 -12.63 -8.77
N GLU A 53 -14.30 -11.48 -8.93
CA GLU A 53 -13.60 -11.12 -10.18
C GLU A 53 -12.53 -12.14 -10.54
N ALA A 54 -11.72 -12.58 -9.57
CA ALA A 54 -10.68 -13.58 -9.79
C ALA A 54 -11.24 -14.92 -10.29
N VAL A 55 -12.34 -15.36 -9.69
CA VAL A 55 -13.02 -16.62 -10.10
C VAL A 55 -13.62 -16.46 -11.50
N GLU A 56 -14.30 -15.36 -11.78
CA GLU A 56 -14.94 -15.10 -13.08
C GLU A 56 -13.91 -14.96 -14.21
N TRP A 57 -12.78 -14.32 -13.93
CA TRP A 57 -11.71 -14.15 -14.90
C TRP A 57 -10.85 -15.42 -15.07
N GLY A 58 -10.88 -16.34 -14.09
CA GLY A 58 -10.09 -17.57 -14.10
C GLY A 58 -8.64 -17.34 -13.64
N ALA A 59 -8.43 -16.45 -12.67
CA ALA A 59 -7.12 -16.22 -12.10
C ALA A 59 -6.55 -17.47 -11.41
N ASP A 60 -5.24 -17.65 -11.49
CA ASP A 60 -4.51 -18.68 -10.76
C ASP A 60 -4.05 -18.20 -9.40
N VAL A 61 -3.77 -16.90 -9.31
CA VAL A 61 -3.30 -16.25 -8.09
C VAL A 61 -3.81 -14.81 -7.99
N ILE A 62 -4.21 -14.41 -6.78
CA ILE A 62 -4.42 -13.00 -6.43
C ILE A 62 -3.17 -12.51 -5.72
N VAL A 63 -2.61 -11.40 -6.17
CA VAL A 63 -1.51 -10.69 -5.49
C VAL A 63 -2.04 -9.39 -4.94
N THR A 64 -1.96 -9.21 -3.62
CA THR A 64 -2.48 -8.02 -2.94
C THR A 64 -1.41 -7.32 -2.12
N HIS A 65 -1.67 -6.07 -1.79
CA HIS A 65 -0.91 -5.38 -0.74
C HIS A 65 -1.35 -5.89 0.63
N HIS A 66 -2.62 -5.77 0.96
CA HIS A 66 -3.14 -6.23 2.25
C HIS A 66 -3.24 -7.76 2.34
N PRO A 67 -2.94 -8.34 3.51
CA PRO A 67 -2.99 -9.78 3.71
C PRO A 67 -4.42 -10.29 3.85
N LEU A 68 -4.73 -11.39 3.16
CA LEU A 68 -5.97 -12.15 3.36
C LEU A 68 -6.13 -12.62 4.82
N ILE A 69 -5.03 -13.06 5.41
CA ILE A 69 -4.99 -13.53 6.79
C ILE A 69 -4.06 -12.61 7.59
N PHE A 70 -4.61 -11.51 8.11
CA PHE A 70 -3.87 -10.57 8.95
C PHE A 70 -3.62 -11.12 10.36
N ARG A 71 -4.62 -11.79 10.94
CA ARG A 71 -4.52 -12.46 12.25
C ARG A 71 -4.78 -13.95 12.08
N PRO A 72 -4.14 -14.81 12.89
CA PRO A 72 -4.40 -16.25 12.83
C PRO A 72 -5.89 -16.56 12.89
N VAL A 73 -6.38 -17.37 11.95
CA VAL A 73 -7.78 -17.82 11.93
C VAL A 73 -7.93 -19.10 12.74
N ALA A 74 -8.96 -19.18 13.57
CA ALA A 74 -9.27 -20.35 14.37
C ALA A 74 -10.11 -21.39 13.60
N ASN A 75 -10.88 -20.91 12.61
CA ASN A 75 -11.72 -21.74 11.74
C ASN A 75 -11.89 -21.07 10.37
N VAL A 76 -12.28 -21.85 9.38
CA VAL A 76 -12.64 -21.36 8.04
C VAL A 76 -14.08 -21.77 7.80
N THR A 77 -14.98 -20.81 7.90
CA THR A 77 -16.43 -20.98 7.72
C THR A 77 -17.02 -19.77 7.00
N ASP A 78 -18.23 -19.89 6.53
CA ASP A 78 -18.98 -18.79 5.88
C ASP A 78 -19.46 -17.69 6.85
N GLU A 79 -19.24 -17.85 8.15
CA GLU A 79 -19.66 -16.89 9.18
C GLU A 79 -18.79 -15.62 9.19
N THR A 80 -17.57 -15.66 8.63
CA THR A 80 -16.66 -14.51 8.57
C THR A 80 -16.29 -14.18 7.12
N SER A 81 -16.03 -12.90 6.82
CA SER A 81 -15.57 -12.50 5.48
C SER A 81 -14.29 -13.22 5.08
N VAL A 82 -13.28 -13.26 5.95
CA VAL A 82 -12.02 -13.98 5.70
C VAL A 82 -12.27 -15.48 5.44
N GLY A 83 -13.18 -16.10 6.21
CA GLY A 83 -13.54 -17.51 6.04
C GLY A 83 -14.17 -17.77 4.67
N ARG A 84 -15.15 -16.95 4.25
CA ARG A 84 -15.80 -17.05 2.92
C ARG A 84 -14.81 -16.90 1.78
N VAL A 85 -13.91 -15.91 1.89
CA VAL A 85 -12.85 -15.68 0.89
C VAL A 85 -11.91 -16.88 0.79
N ILE A 86 -11.41 -17.42 1.91
CA ILE A 86 -10.53 -18.59 1.92
C ILE A 86 -11.24 -19.81 1.30
N GLU A 87 -12.49 -20.07 1.71
CA GLU A 87 -13.29 -21.18 1.18
C GLU A 87 -13.46 -21.08 -0.34
N ARG A 88 -13.80 -19.88 -0.83
CA ARG A 88 -14.02 -19.60 -2.25
C ARG A 88 -12.73 -19.77 -3.06
N LEU A 89 -11.63 -19.19 -2.61
CA LEU A 89 -10.33 -19.33 -3.28
C LEU A 89 -9.86 -20.79 -3.32
N CYS A 90 -9.95 -21.50 -2.20
CA CYS A 90 -9.60 -22.91 -2.14
C CYS A 90 -10.47 -23.76 -3.09
N SER A 91 -11.77 -23.50 -3.13
CA SER A 91 -12.71 -24.23 -4.01
C SER A 91 -12.43 -23.98 -5.49
N ALA A 92 -12.00 -22.77 -5.85
CA ALA A 92 -11.61 -22.40 -7.20
C ALA A 92 -10.16 -22.77 -7.53
N GLY A 93 -9.38 -23.24 -6.56
CA GLY A 93 -7.96 -23.53 -6.73
C GLY A 93 -7.09 -22.29 -6.95
N ILE A 94 -7.52 -21.12 -6.48
CA ILE A 94 -6.81 -19.84 -6.60
C ILE A 94 -5.91 -19.64 -5.37
N CYS A 95 -4.66 -19.21 -5.60
CA CYS A 95 -3.74 -18.87 -4.52
C CYS A 95 -3.89 -17.40 -4.12
N ALA A 96 -3.61 -17.07 -2.86
CA ALA A 96 -3.51 -15.69 -2.37
C ALA A 96 -2.12 -15.40 -1.82
N VAL A 97 -1.50 -14.35 -2.36
CA VAL A 97 -0.15 -13.87 -2.03
C VAL A 97 -0.23 -12.39 -1.72
N ASN A 98 0.54 -11.92 -0.75
CA ASN A 98 0.63 -10.49 -0.46
C ASN A 98 2.06 -10.01 -0.20
N ALA A 99 2.26 -8.69 -0.38
CA ALA A 99 3.39 -7.92 0.09
C ALA A 99 2.83 -6.67 0.79
N HIS A 100 2.99 -6.59 2.11
CA HIS A 100 2.34 -5.59 2.97
C HIS A 100 3.39 -4.63 3.54
N THR A 101 3.67 -4.64 4.84
CA THR A 101 4.60 -3.68 5.44
C THR A 101 6.05 -3.79 4.91
N ASN A 102 6.45 -4.92 4.35
CA ASN A 102 7.69 -5.01 3.59
C ASN A 102 7.67 -4.14 2.32
N LEU A 103 6.52 -4.07 1.62
CA LEU A 103 6.35 -3.23 0.44
C LEU A 103 6.21 -1.74 0.82
N ASP A 104 5.64 -1.42 2.01
CA ASP A 104 5.64 -0.06 2.54
C ASP A 104 7.06 0.47 2.76
N CYS A 105 7.94 -0.39 3.27
CA CYS A 105 9.30 -0.04 3.63
C CYS A 105 10.28 -0.09 2.45
N ALA A 106 10.02 -0.93 1.45
CA ALA A 106 10.95 -1.20 0.37
C ALA A 106 11.17 0.02 -0.54
N PRO A 107 12.39 0.21 -1.07
CA PRO A 107 12.64 1.15 -2.16
C PRO A 107 11.81 0.78 -3.41
N GLY A 108 11.06 1.75 -3.93
CA GLY A 108 10.13 1.55 -5.05
C GLY A 108 8.79 0.95 -4.65
N GLY A 109 8.49 0.83 -3.36
CA GLY A 109 7.21 0.34 -2.84
C GLY A 109 6.18 1.46 -2.64
N VAL A 110 5.22 1.20 -1.72
CA VAL A 110 4.04 2.05 -1.49
C VAL A 110 4.38 3.52 -1.30
N ASN A 111 5.34 3.81 -0.41
CA ASN A 111 5.63 5.18 -0.03
C ASN A 111 6.49 5.94 -1.04
N ASP A 112 7.30 5.25 -1.84
CA ASP A 112 7.99 5.85 -2.99
C ASP A 112 6.99 6.16 -4.10
N GLU A 113 6.03 5.26 -4.37
CA GLU A 113 4.97 5.49 -5.36
C GLU A 113 4.04 6.63 -4.93
N LEU A 114 3.64 6.68 -3.66
CA LEU A 114 2.84 7.78 -3.12
C LEU A 114 3.57 9.13 -3.30
N ALA A 115 4.86 9.19 -2.98
CA ALA A 115 5.66 10.39 -3.19
C ALA A 115 5.74 10.79 -4.67
N ALA A 116 5.90 9.81 -5.57
CA ALA A 116 5.96 10.03 -7.02
C ALA A 116 4.62 10.54 -7.58
N VAL A 117 3.50 9.95 -7.17
CA VAL A 117 2.15 10.37 -7.59
C VAL A 117 1.85 11.80 -7.11
N LEU A 118 2.32 12.19 -5.93
CA LEU A 118 2.21 13.56 -5.43
C LEU A 118 3.21 14.54 -6.07
N GLY A 119 4.09 14.08 -6.94
CA GLY A 119 5.07 14.91 -7.64
C GLY A 119 6.20 15.44 -6.75
N LEU A 120 6.52 14.72 -5.68
CA LEU A 120 7.61 15.11 -4.78
C LEU A 120 8.97 14.84 -5.42
N ARG A 121 9.92 15.73 -5.19
CA ARG A 121 11.30 15.64 -5.66
C ARG A 121 12.25 15.38 -4.49
N ASP A 122 13.47 14.95 -4.80
CA ASP A 122 14.55 14.70 -3.81
C ASP A 122 14.09 13.81 -2.65
N VAL A 123 13.35 12.75 -3.02
CA VAL A 123 12.71 11.84 -2.06
C VAL A 123 13.77 11.04 -1.30
N THR A 124 13.62 11.02 0.02
CA THR A 124 14.50 10.29 0.94
C THR A 124 13.69 9.51 1.96
N VAL A 125 14.25 8.39 2.45
CA VAL A 125 13.68 7.65 3.57
C VAL A 125 13.86 8.46 4.85
N LEU A 126 12.75 8.67 5.58
CA LEU A 126 12.80 9.27 6.92
C LEU A 126 13.00 8.14 7.95
N GLN A 127 13.98 8.30 8.84
CA GLN A 127 14.35 7.29 9.84
C GLN A 127 14.57 5.89 9.25
N PRO A 128 15.69 5.64 8.54
CA PRO A 128 15.96 4.34 7.96
C PRO A 128 16.00 3.23 9.02
N SER A 129 15.29 2.13 8.75
CA SER A 129 15.31 0.90 9.56
C SER A 129 16.51 0.01 9.21
N GLY A 130 17.10 0.21 8.03
CA GLY A 130 18.27 -0.54 7.55
C GLY A 130 18.67 -0.14 6.14
N THR A 131 19.54 -0.96 5.54
CA THR A 131 19.94 -0.86 4.13
C THR A 131 19.70 -2.19 3.43
N ASP A 132 19.30 -2.14 2.16
CA ASP A 132 19.17 -3.33 1.33
C ASP A 132 20.52 -3.86 0.82
N ALA A 133 20.52 -4.94 0.05
CA ALA A 133 21.71 -5.54 -0.51
C ALA A 133 22.46 -4.63 -1.51
N GLN A 134 21.81 -3.60 -2.04
CA GLN A 134 22.39 -2.58 -2.90
C GLN A 134 22.87 -1.34 -2.14
N GLY A 135 22.75 -1.34 -0.80
CA GLY A 135 23.13 -0.23 0.07
C GLY A 135 22.12 0.92 0.10
N ARG A 136 20.90 0.72 -0.43
CA ARG A 136 19.83 1.73 -0.39
C ARG A 136 19.15 1.69 0.98
N PRO A 137 18.89 2.84 1.61
CA PRO A 137 18.14 2.86 2.86
C PRO A 137 16.70 2.42 2.62
N TRP A 138 16.12 1.70 3.58
CA TRP A 138 14.70 1.36 3.63
C TRP A 138 14.09 1.74 4.97
N GLY A 139 12.80 1.98 4.99
CA GLY A 139 12.03 2.38 6.17
C GLY A 139 10.63 2.83 5.76
N LEU A 140 9.77 3.10 6.73
CA LEU A 140 8.34 3.29 6.48
C LEU A 140 8.02 4.61 5.77
N LEU A 141 8.61 5.73 6.20
CA LEU A 141 8.21 7.05 5.71
C LEU A 141 9.15 7.57 4.63
N ARG A 142 8.60 8.38 3.72
CA ARG A 142 9.37 9.18 2.76
C ARG A 142 9.19 10.66 3.03
N GLY A 143 10.24 11.44 2.79
CA GLY A 143 10.19 12.89 2.76
C GLY A 143 10.71 13.41 1.44
N GLY A 144 10.01 14.38 0.84
CA GLY A 144 10.41 14.99 -0.42
C GLY A 144 10.04 16.46 -0.48
N GLU A 145 10.41 17.13 -1.55
CA GLU A 145 10.18 18.56 -1.72
C GLU A 145 9.18 18.84 -2.86
N THR A 146 8.40 19.89 -2.71
CA THR A 146 7.58 20.48 -3.75
C THR A 146 7.92 21.96 -3.89
N ASP A 147 7.43 22.64 -4.93
CA ASP A 147 7.50 24.09 -4.99
C ASP A 147 6.66 24.67 -3.86
N GLU A 148 7.20 25.69 -3.17
CA GLU A 148 6.49 26.33 -2.06
C GLU A 148 5.14 26.87 -2.51
N GLN A 149 4.08 26.44 -1.83
CA GLN A 149 2.70 26.81 -2.18
C GLN A 149 1.80 26.85 -0.94
N PRO A 150 0.65 27.57 -1.02
CA PRO A 150 -0.36 27.56 0.03
C PRO A 150 -0.92 26.14 0.25
N LEU A 151 -1.24 25.79 1.52
CA LEU A 151 -1.86 24.51 1.85
C LEU A 151 -3.11 24.23 1.02
N ALA A 152 -3.96 25.22 0.79
CA ALA A 152 -5.19 25.08 0.02
C ALA A 152 -4.94 24.62 -1.44
N GLU A 153 -3.84 25.02 -2.06
CA GLU A 153 -3.44 24.57 -3.40
C GLU A 153 -2.90 23.15 -3.38
N PHE A 154 -2.08 22.82 -2.38
CA PHE A 154 -1.55 21.48 -2.21
C PHE A 154 -2.65 20.44 -1.93
N LEU A 155 -3.67 20.78 -1.13
CA LEU A 155 -4.85 19.93 -0.91
C LEU A 155 -5.55 19.57 -2.23
N GLN A 156 -5.66 20.52 -3.17
CA GLN A 156 -6.23 20.22 -4.49
C GLN A 156 -5.30 19.33 -5.33
N THR A 157 -3.99 19.48 -5.16
CA THR A 157 -3.00 18.59 -5.80
C THR A 157 -3.14 17.17 -5.28
N VAL A 158 -3.19 16.97 -3.95
CA VAL A 158 -3.41 15.65 -3.34
C VAL A 158 -4.71 15.02 -3.83
N LYS A 159 -5.82 15.76 -3.82
CA LYS A 159 -7.12 15.26 -4.30
C LYS A 159 -7.07 14.79 -5.75
N ARG A 160 -6.47 15.57 -6.63
CA ARG A 160 -6.39 15.22 -8.07
C ARG A 160 -5.45 14.04 -8.30
N ALA A 161 -4.28 14.06 -7.66
CA ALA A 161 -3.24 13.06 -7.85
C ALA A 161 -3.70 11.67 -7.40
N LEU A 162 -4.38 11.61 -6.25
CA LEU A 162 -4.88 10.34 -5.68
C LEU A 162 -6.30 9.99 -6.15
N GLY A 163 -7.03 10.91 -6.78
CA GLY A 163 -8.42 10.68 -7.16
C GLY A 163 -9.37 10.58 -5.97
N CYS A 164 -8.98 11.05 -4.78
CA CYS A 164 -9.78 10.92 -3.58
C CYS A 164 -10.93 11.96 -3.56
N PRO A 165 -12.14 11.57 -3.14
CA PRO A 165 -13.31 12.44 -3.17
C PRO A 165 -13.30 13.51 -2.08
N GLY A 166 -12.58 13.28 -0.97
CA GLY A 166 -12.48 14.18 0.16
C GLY A 166 -11.20 14.00 0.95
N LEU A 167 -10.83 15.04 1.69
CA LEU A 167 -9.70 15.02 2.62
C LEU A 167 -10.17 15.48 4.00
N ARG A 168 -9.54 14.93 5.04
CA ARG A 168 -9.56 15.54 6.38
C ARG A 168 -8.18 16.15 6.62
N TYR A 169 -8.08 17.33 7.20
CA TYR A 169 -6.78 17.96 7.40
C TYR A 169 -6.76 18.92 8.58
N VAL A 170 -5.56 19.24 9.03
CA VAL A 170 -5.22 20.33 9.94
C VAL A 170 -4.30 21.28 9.21
N ASP A 171 -4.58 22.57 9.36
CA ASP A 171 -3.69 23.66 8.93
C ASP A 171 -2.73 23.98 10.07
N GLY A 172 -1.45 23.64 9.88
CA GLY A 172 -0.36 23.98 10.80
C GLY A 172 0.15 25.41 10.68
N GLY A 173 -0.48 26.22 9.84
CA GLY A 173 -0.13 27.65 9.65
C GLY A 173 1.15 27.87 8.82
N LYS A 174 1.61 26.88 8.05
CA LYS A 174 2.82 26.96 7.24
C LYS A 174 2.51 26.74 5.76
N PRO A 175 3.25 27.39 4.83
CA PRO A 175 3.23 26.98 3.43
C PRO A 175 3.78 25.55 3.31
N VAL A 176 3.35 24.85 2.24
CA VAL A 176 3.81 23.49 1.91
C VAL A 176 5.07 23.60 1.06
N ARG A 177 6.14 22.97 1.53
CA ARG A 177 7.41 22.89 0.80
C ARG A 177 8.07 21.52 0.95
N ARG A 178 8.22 21.04 2.20
CA ARG A 178 8.80 19.71 2.49
C ARG A 178 7.74 18.80 3.07
N VAL A 179 7.42 17.77 2.30
CA VAL A 179 6.28 16.88 2.56
C VAL A 179 6.77 15.51 2.99
N ALA A 180 6.30 15.04 4.14
CA ALA A 180 6.38 13.64 4.51
C ALA A 180 5.18 12.88 3.93
N VAL A 181 5.39 11.62 3.55
CA VAL A 181 4.32 10.70 3.14
C VAL A 181 4.46 9.37 3.87
N GLY A 182 3.31 8.80 4.22
CA GLY A 182 3.15 7.47 4.75
C GLY A 182 1.77 6.95 4.39
N GLY A 183 1.68 6.01 3.44
CA GLY A 183 0.42 5.39 3.00
C GLY A 183 -0.26 4.66 4.15
N GLY A 184 -1.59 4.57 4.09
CA GLY A 184 -2.37 3.93 5.13
C GLY A 184 -2.25 4.59 6.50
N SER A 185 -2.24 3.81 7.56
CA SER A 185 -2.31 4.27 8.95
C SER A 185 -0.92 4.62 9.51
N CYS A 186 -0.26 5.67 8.96
CA CYS A 186 1.09 6.08 9.35
C CYS A 186 1.13 7.36 10.22
N ALA A 187 -0.01 7.86 10.72
CA ALA A 187 -0.06 9.12 11.46
C ALA A 187 0.79 9.13 12.76
N ASP A 188 1.16 7.98 13.29
CA ASP A 188 2.08 7.88 14.44
C ASP A 188 3.50 8.38 14.09
N GLY A 189 3.85 8.50 12.79
CA GLY A 189 5.13 9.02 12.29
C GLY A 189 5.25 10.55 12.22
N MET A 190 4.36 11.31 12.86
CA MET A 190 4.39 12.79 12.84
C MET A 190 5.68 13.39 13.42
N HIS A 191 6.21 12.78 14.47
CA HIS A 191 7.44 13.27 15.09
C HIS A 191 8.65 13.09 14.18
N GLU A 192 8.73 11.96 13.49
CA GLU A 192 9.76 11.67 12.50
C GLU A 192 9.70 12.64 11.32
N ALA A 193 8.49 12.97 10.86
CA ALA A 193 8.29 13.98 9.82
C ALA A 193 8.79 15.36 10.25
N LEU A 194 8.48 15.77 11.47
CA LEU A 194 8.94 17.06 12.03
C LEU A 194 10.45 17.11 12.25
N GLU A 195 11.04 16.04 12.79
CA GLU A 195 12.50 15.94 12.99
C GLU A 195 13.26 16.01 11.66
N ALA A 196 12.64 15.49 10.58
CA ALA A 196 13.17 15.60 9.22
C ALA A 196 12.95 16.99 8.59
N GLY A 197 12.32 17.93 9.32
CA GLY A 197 12.04 19.29 8.86
C GLY A 197 10.87 19.42 7.89
N CYS A 198 9.97 18.41 7.86
CA CYS A 198 8.75 18.51 7.06
C CYS A 198 7.75 19.51 7.69
N ASP A 199 7.10 20.29 6.84
CA ASP A 199 6.01 21.19 7.21
C ASP A 199 4.64 20.55 7.01
N THR A 200 4.58 19.47 6.22
CA THR A 200 3.36 18.80 5.81
C THR A 200 3.53 17.28 5.88
N PHE A 201 2.48 16.57 6.31
CA PHE A 201 2.44 15.11 6.30
C PHE A 201 1.15 14.60 5.66
N VAL A 202 1.28 13.77 4.62
CA VAL A 202 0.17 13.10 3.93
C VAL A 202 0.14 11.63 4.36
N THR A 203 -1.00 11.19 4.91
CA THR A 203 -1.22 9.84 5.42
C THR A 203 -2.71 9.49 5.40
N ALA A 204 -3.14 8.48 6.16
CA ALA A 204 -4.54 8.12 6.33
C ALA A 204 -4.85 7.64 7.76
N ASP A 205 -6.12 7.31 8.00
CA ASP A 205 -6.65 6.76 9.27
C ASP A 205 -6.27 7.58 10.50
N VAL A 206 -6.22 8.89 10.34
CA VAL A 206 -5.83 9.80 11.41
C VAL A 206 -6.91 9.84 12.49
N ARG A 207 -6.52 9.55 13.72
CA ARG A 207 -7.39 9.58 14.91
C ARG A 207 -7.64 11.03 15.36
N TYR A 208 -8.76 11.26 16.02
CA TYR A 208 -9.16 12.59 16.48
C TYR A 208 -8.08 13.32 17.28
N ASN A 209 -7.43 12.65 18.21
CA ASN A 209 -6.37 13.23 19.02
C ASN A 209 -5.13 13.61 18.18
N GLN A 210 -4.79 12.82 17.16
CA GLN A 210 -3.64 13.08 16.30
C GLN A 210 -3.82 14.36 15.47
N PHE A 211 -5.05 14.74 15.11
CA PHE A 211 -5.32 16.03 14.50
C PHE A 211 -5.00 17.19 15.48
N TRP A 212 -5.31 17.04 16.76
CA TRP A 212 -4.93 18.02 17.77
C TRP A 212 -3.43 18.07 18.00
N ASP A 213 -2.78 16.91 18.06
CA ASP A 213 -1.33 16.83 18.19
C ASP A 213 -0.64 17.57 17.01
N ALA A 214 -1.08 17.34 15.77
CA ALA A 214 -0.56 18.04 14.59
C ALA A 214 -0.81 19.56 14.65
N HIS A 215 -2.01 19.99 15.11
CA HIS A 215 -2.33 21.40 15.30
C HIS A 215 -1.35 22.06 16.29
N ASP A 216 -1.13 21.45 17.43
CA ASP A 216 -0.26 22.00 18.49
C ASP A 216 1.22 22.01 18.08
N LEU A 217 1.63 21.06 17.24
CA LEU A 217 2.96 20.96 16.67
C LEU A 217 3.17 21.93 15.46
N GLY A 218 2.11 22.52 14.93
CA GLY A 218 2.17 23.37 13.75
C GLY A 218 2.57 22.60 12.49
N LEU A 219 2.06 21.37 12.34
CA LEU A 219 2.25 20.50 11.18
C LEU A 219 0.96 20.48 10.33
N ASN A 220 1.08 20.75 9.04
CA ASN A 220 -0.02 20.44 8.13
C ASN A 220 -0.20 18.93 8.05
N LEU A 221 -1.29 18.39 8.57
CA LEU A 221 -1.58 16.95 8.53
C LEU A 221 -2.76 16.70 7.60
N ILE A 222 -2.56 15.84 6.61
CA ILE A 222 -3.56 15.52 5.58
C ILE A 222 -3.87 14.03 5.65
N ASP A 223 -5.12 13.71 5.96
CA ASP A 223 -5.69 12.37 5.83
C ASP A 223 -6.38 12.27 4.47
N ALA A 224 -5.76 11.53 3.56
CA ALA A 224 -6.23 11.39 2.19
C ALA A 224 -6.98 10.07 1.93
N GLY A 225 -7.23 9.30 2.99
CA GLY A 225 -7.90 8.00 2.95
C GLY A 225 -6.96 6.84 2.63
N HIS A 226 -7.16 5.72 3.32
CA HIS A 226 -6.28 4.54 3.27
C HIS A 226 -6.16 4.01 1.85
N PHE A 227 -7.29 3.67 1.24
CA PHE A 227 -7.34 3.17 -0.14
C PHE A 227 -6.57 4.06 -1.12
N TYR A 228 -6.78 5.37 -1.07
CA TYR A 228 -6.20 6.30 -2.04
C TYR A 228 -4.71 6.51 -1.87
N THR A 229 -4.21 6.40 -0.64
CA THR A 229 -2.76 6.56 -0.37
C THR A 229 -1.95 5.32 -0.72
N GLU A 230 -2.56 4.14 -0.80
CA GLU A 230 -1.87 2.88 -1.05
C GLU A 230 -2.21 2.24 -2.40
N ASN A 231 -3.43 2.44 -2.94
CA ASN A 231 -3.85 1.80 -4.18
C ASN A 231 -2.92 2.06 -5.40
N PRO A 232 -2.20 3.20 -5.50
CA PRO A 232 -1.20 3.38 -6.56
C PRO A 232 -0.18 2.24 -6.67
N VAL A 233 0.16 1.56 -5.56
CA VAL A 233 1.13 0.44 -5.56
C VAL A 233 0.66 -0.78 -6.35
N THR A 234 -0.64 -0.93 -6.59
CA THR A 234 -1.17 -2.03 -7.40
C THR A 234 -0.59 -2.01 -8.82
N ARG A 235 -0.31 -0.82 -9.35
CA ARG A 235 0.36 -0.66 -10.63
C ARG A 235 1.81 -1.13 -10.57
N VAL A 236 2.53 -0.79 -9.50
CA VAL A 236 3.92 -1.25 -9.29
C VAL A 236 3.97 -2.77 -9.25
N LEU A 237 3.07 -3.41 -8.51
CA LEU A 237 2.96 -4.88 -8.44
C LEU A 237 2.67 -5.49 -9.83
N ALA A 238 1.69 -4.93 -10.54
CA ALA A 238 1.30 -5.44 -11.85
C ALA A 238 2.42 -5.29 -12.89
N ASP A 239 3.04 -4.11 -12.97
CA ASP A 239 4.13 -3.83 -13.92
C ASP A 239 5.37 -4.69 -13.60
N THR A 240 5.68 -4.90 -12.32
CA THR A 240 6.79 -5.78 -11.88
C THR A 240 6.56 -7.22 -12.31
N LEU A 241 5.36 -7.76 -12.09
CA LEU A 241 5.02 -9.14 -12.45
C LEU A 241 4.95 -9.33 -13.97
N ALA A 242 4.31 -8.41 -14.70
CA ALA A 242 4.24 -8.47 -16.15
C ALA A 242 5.64 -8.35 -16.80
N GLY A 243 6.52 -7.53 -16.22
CA GLY A 243 7.90 -7.38 -16.68
C GLY A 243 8.76 -8.62 -16.43
N ALA A 244 8.54 -9.30 -15.31
CA ALA A 244 9.26 -10.53 -14.97
C ALA A 244 8.78 -11.75 -15.76
N PHE A 245 7.50 -11.80 -16.11
CA PHE A 245 6.86 -12.96 -16.74
C PHE A 245 6.04 -12.54 -17.98
N PRO A 246 6.67 -12.36 -19.13
CA PRO A 246 5.97 -11.89 -20.34
C PRO A 246 4.96 -12.90 -20.91
N ASP A 247 4.99 -14.16 -20.46
CA ASP A 247 4.11 -15.23 -20.92
C ASP A 247 2.84 -15.40 -20.04
N ILE A 248 2.69 -14.60 -18.98
CA ILE A 248 1.49 -14.63 -18.15
C ILE A 248 0.62 -13.38 -18.36
N SER A 249 -0.67 -13.50 -18.07
CA SER A 249 -1.60 -12.36 -18.08
C SER A 249 -1.67 -11.75 -16.67
N VAL A 250 -1.35 -10.46 -16.56
CA VAL A 250 -1.49 -9.71 -15.30
C VAL A 250 -2.57 -8.64 -15.48
N LYS A 251 -3.54 -8.64 -14.57
CA LYS A 251 -4.66 -7.67 -14.56
C LYS A 251 -4.76 -7.02 -13.18
N ILE A 252 -4.96 -5.71 -13.14
CA ILE A 252 -5.38 -5.01 -11.91
C ILE A 252 -6.89 -5.13 -11.79
N SER A 253 -7.39 -5.42 -10.59
CA SER A 253 -8.82 -5.53 -10.31
C SER A 253 -9.58 -4.26 -10.73
N GLU A 254 -10.69 -4.45 -11.43
CA GLU A 254 -11.57 -3.37 -11.88
C GLU A 254 -12.77 -3.19 -10.95
N THR A 255 -13.05 -4.18 -10.10
CA THR A 255 -14.18 -4.15 -9.16
C THR A 255 -13.79 -3.55 -7.81
N HIS A 256 -12.50 -3.60 -7.45
CA HIS A 256 -12.03 -3.10 -6.18
C HIS A 256 -12.04 -1.58 -6.09
N THR A 257 -12.84 -1.06 -5.18
CA THR A 257 -12.98 0.39 -4.93
C THR A 257 -13.13 0.66 -3.44
N ASP A 258 -12.81 1.89 -3.02
CA ASP A 258 -13.10 2.31 -1.65
C ASP A 258 -14.60 2.18 -1.32
N CYS A 259 -14.90 1.49 -0.22
CA CYS A 259 -16.27 1.35 0.26
C CYS A 259 -16.80 2.62 0.96
N MET A 260 -15.94 3.53 1.39
CA MET A 260 -16.32 4.78 2.03
C MET A 260 -16.99 5.73 1.02
N LYS A 261 -18.02 6.43 1.48
CA LYS A 261 -18.72 7.43 0.68
C LYS A 261 -18.61 8.79 1.34
N TYR A 262 -18.51 9.82 0.53
CA TYR A 262 -18.39 11.21 0.97
C TYR A 262 -19.65 11.97 0.52
N ALA A 263 -20.24 12.76 1.41
CA ALA A 263 -21.47 13.54 1.17
C ALA A 263 -21.16 15.04 1.02
#